data_138f2d7d588256d8e2b7956421abc17d
#
_entry.id   138f2d7d588256d8e2b7956421abc17d
#
_cell.length_a   1.000
_cell.length_b   1.000
_cell.length_c   1.000
_cell.angle_alpha   90.00
_cell.angle_beta   90.00
_cell.angle_gamma   90.00
#
_symmetry.space_group_name_H-M   'P 1'
#
loop_
_entity.id
_entity.type
_entity.pdbx_description
1 polymer ?
#
loop_
_entity_poly.entity_id
_entity_poly.type
_entity_poly.pdbx_seq_one_letter_code
_entity_poly.pdbx_strand_id
1 'polypeptide(L)'
;LRQTRRHARIAKLLGIKHFVATVNKIDLVDFDEGRFTEVQRELQLVADRLGGAELTVIPIAAKLGDNVVHRSTNTPWYTGPTLLEYLEAIELSAPHPEPANLRLPVQWVSRPTSEQRRRYTGRLSAGTLSVGDEVVSLPAGTRSTVTALDTLDDDRTTAVAPLSVSLELADDIDVGRGDVFVSAADDASLPVLAREIDATVCWFQDSPLRAGDRLALKQGTRTVRATVQDLHTKLDPETLDELDGPVELALNDIGSVTLRTSSVVVADPYAENRDSGAFILIDEVSNDTVGAGIIVEARELKPSGHNRSDIRWHPSSLDRDYRWSKTGQRGATIWFTGLPASGKSTLAVAVERALVEAGQVAYLLDGDNLRHGLSDDLGFSAGDRTENIRRVGHLTRLLADAGVVALAALVSPLRSDREIARSLNDAAKLPFIEIHVATPVQECARRDPKGLYARAKSGELKGLTGIDAPYEPPENPDLVVDTTGADIDRLVQQVIDLLDTKRFVEPHP
;
A
#
# COMPACT_ATOMS: atom_id res chain seq x y z
N LEU A 1 16.50 -7.97 -35.24
CA LEU A 1 16.59 -8.64 -33.90
C LEU A 1 16.38 -7.73 -32.69
N ARG A 2 16.28 -6.40 -32.82
CA ARG A 2 16.12 -5.46 -31.67
C ARG A 2 14.90 -5.81 -30.80
N GLN A 3 13.73 -6.02 -31.41
CA GLN A 3 12.52 -6.45 -30.70
C GLN A 3 12.65 -7.84 -30.08
N THR A 4 13.27 -8.78 -30.79
CA THR A 4 13.49 -10.15 -30.30
C THR A 4 14.35 -10.14 -29.03
N ARG A 5 15.43 -9.38 -28.98
CA ARG A 5 16.30 -9.22 -27.81
C ARG A 5 15.53 -8.69 -26.61
N ARG A 6 14.70 -7.66 -26.82
CA ARG A 6 13.88 -7.06 -25.79
C ARG A 6 12.83 -8.05 -25.24
N HIS A 7 12.10 -8.71 -26.12
CA HIS A 7 11.09 -9.72 -25.69
C HIS A 7 11.76 -10.87 -24.94
N ALA A 8 12.92 -11.34 -25.40
CA ALA A 8 13.67 -12.38 -24.71
C ALA A 8 14.12 -11.93 -23.32
N ARG A 9 14.56 -10.65 -23.16
CA ARG A 9 14.90 -10.10 -21.83
C ARG A 9 13.69 -10.03 -20.92
N ILE A 10 12.55 -9.54 -21.40
CA ILE A 10 11.30 -9.50 -20.62
C ILE A 10 10.91 -10.93 -20.20
N ALA A 11 10.93 -11.88 -21.11
CA ALA A 11 10.62 -13.27 -20.83
C ALA A 11 11.56 -13.86 -19.76
N LYS A 12 12.86 -13.55 -19.83
CA LYS A 12 13.84 -13.97 -18.82
C LYS A 12 13.57 -13.32 -17.47
N LEU A 13 13.25 -12.03 -17.41
CA LEU A 13 12.86 -11.33 -16.18
C LEU A 13 11.62 -11.95 -15.54
N LEU A 14 10.67 -12.41 -16.36
CA LEU A 14 9.48 -13.14 -15.90
C LEU A 14 9.78 -14.61 -15.51
N GLY A 15 11.06 -15.02 -15.52
CA GLY A 15 11.49 -16.33 -15.07
C GLY A 15 11.21 -17.46 -16.06
N ILE A 16 11.05 -17.16 -17.35
CA ILE A 16 10.98 -18.17 -18.41
C ILE A 16 12.36 -18.79 -18.57
N LYS A 17 12.44 -20.12 -18.46
CA LYS A 17 13.71 -20.87 -18.55
C LYS A 17 13.98 -21.40 -19.95
N HIS A 18 12.95 -21.87 -20.64
CA HIS A 18 13.04 -22.53 -21.93
C HIS A 18 12.63 -21.58 -23.04
N PHE A 19 13.49 -21.39 -24.00
CA PHE A 19 13.24 -20.57 -25.18
C PHE A 19 13.28 -21.42 -26.43
N VAL A 20 12.24 -21.33 -27.25
CA VAL A 20 12.25 -21.89 -28.58
C VAL A 20 12.14 -20.77 -29.61
N ALA A 21 13.11 -20.69 -30.49
CA ALA A 21 13.13 -19.73 -31.57
C ALA A 21 12.84 -20.43 -32.90
N THR A 22 11.74 -20.09 -33.52
CA THR A 22 11.41 -20.61 -34.86
C THR A 22 11.92 -19.66 -35.92
N VAL A 23 12.89 -20.10 -36.74
CA VAL A 23 13.34 -19.42 -37.93
C VAL A 23 12.39 -19.71 -39.06
N ASN A 24 11.36 -18.89 -39.16
CA ASN A 24 10.27 -19.08 -40.12
C ASN A 24 10.63 -18.54 -41.49
N LYS A 25 9.89 -19.04 -42.50
CA LYS A 25 10.01 -18.71 -43.94
C LYS A 25 11.35 -19.18 -44.51
N ILE A 26 11.86 -20.30 -44.05
CA ILE A 26 13.08 -20.90 -44.59
C ILE A 26 12.94 -21.31 -46.09
N ASP A 27 11.71 -21.51 -46.53
CA ASP A 27 11.33 -21.73 -47.92
C ASP A 27 11.68 -20.54 -48.83
N LEU A 28 11.68 -19.30 -48.32
CA LEU A 28 12.03 -18.13 -49.13
C LEU A 28 13.54 -18.00 -49.43
N VAL A 29 14.34 -18.79 -48.75
CA VAL A 29 15.80 -18.88 -48.97
C VAL A 29 16.21 -20.29 -49.41
N ASP A 30 15.30 -21.02 -50.09
CA ASP A 30 15.54 -22.35 -50.64
C ASP A 30 16.08 -23.35 -49.59
N PHE A 31 15.60 -23.25 -48.32
CA PHE A 31 15.99 -24.13 -47.22
C PHE A 31 17.51 -24.15 -46.96
N ASP A 32 18.19 -23.01 -47.19
CA ASP A 32 19.64 -22.87 -47.07
C ASP A 32 20.14 -23.00 -45.60
N GLU A 33 21.01 -24.01 -45.39
CA GLU A 33 21.63 -24.28 -44.08
C GLU A 33 22.52 -23.13 -43.60
N GLY A 34 23.24 -22.48 -44.54
CA GLY A 34 24.16 -21.37 -44.19
C GLY A 34 23.40 -20.21 -43.61
N ARG A 35 22.26 -19.86 -44.20
CA ARG A 35 21.40 -18.79 -43.72
C ARG A 35 20.79 -19.10 -42.37
N PHE A 36 20.35 -20.34 -42.17
CA PHE A 36 19.86 -20.79 -40.86
C PHE A 36 20.97 -20.68 -39.78
N THR A 37 22.14 -21.20 -40.05
CA THR A 37 23.28 -21.19 -39.12
C THR A 37 23.70 -19.76 -38.73
N GLU A 38 23.63 -18.81 -39.66
CA GLU A 38 23.89 -17.39 -39.38
C GLU A 38 22.88 -16.84 -38.34
N VAL A 39 21.57 -17.05 -38.56
CA VAL A 39 20.52 -16.60 -37.66
C VAL A 39 20.62 -17.33 -36.31
N GLN A 40 20.87 -18.65 -36.29
CA GLN A 40 21.06 -19.43 -35.09
C GLN A 40 22.20 -18.88 -34.23
N ARG A 41 23.33 -18.52 -34.84
CA ARG A 41 24.49 -17.92 -34.14
C ARG A 41 24.13 -16.58 -33.50
N GLU A 42 23.38 -15.72 -34.19
CA GLU A 42 22.92 -14.46 -33.64
C GLU A 42 21.98 -14.65 -32.45
N LEU A 43 21.07 -15.62 -32.54
CA LEU A 43 20.14 -15.93 -31.44
C LEU A 43 20.86 -16.54 -30.24
N GLN A 44 21.89 -17.37 -30.48
CA GLN A 44 22.71 -17.93 -29.40
C GLN A 44 23.45 -16.84 -28.64
N LEU A 45 24.02 -15.85 -29.33
CA LEU A 45 24.68 -14.69 -28.68
C LEU A 45 23.68 -13.91 -27.79
N VAL A 46 22.40 -13.85 -28.18
CA VAL A 46 21.36 -13.25 -27.32
C VAL A 46 21.11 -14.12 -26.09
N ALA A 47 20.98 -15.43 -26.25
CA ALA A 47 20.75 -16.36 -25.14
C ALA A 47 21.91 -16.34 -24.13
N ASP A 48 23.15 -16.29 -24.60
CA ASP A 48 24.36 -16.21 -23.77
C ASP A 48 24.37 -14.93 -22.92
N ARG A 49 24.02 -13.78 -23.50
CA ARG A 49 23.89 -12.49 -22.78
C ARG A 49 22.72 -12.46 -21.79
N LEU A 50 21.71 -13.32 -21.98
CA LEU A 50 20.62 -13.50 -21.02
C LEU A 50 20.97 -14.46 -19.87
N GLY A 51 22.25 -14.75 -19.65
CA GLY A 51 22.72 -15.62 -18.57
C GLY A 51 22.59 -17.11 -18.91
N GLY A 52 22.80 -17.47 -20.18
CA GLY A 52 22.79 -18.86 -20.64
C GLY A 52 21.38 -19.48 -20.63
N ALA A 53 20.39 -18.76 -21.17
CA ALA A 53 19.03 -19.30 -21.32
C ALA A 53 19.06 -20.53 -22.24
N GLU A 54 18.31 -21.58 -21.89
CA GLU A 54 18.13 -22.77 -22.74
C GLU A 54 17.42 -22.37 -24.02
N LEU A 55 18.13 -22.36 -25.15
CA LEU A 55 17.61 -21.95 -26.44
C LEU A 55 17.62 -23.12 -27.43
N THR A 56 16.46 -23.48 -27.95
CA THR A 56 16.33 -24.38 -29.08
C THR A 56 15.92 -23.59 -30.32
N VAL A 57 16.64 -23.75 -31.41
CA VAL A 57 16.36 -23.04 -32.67
C VAL A 57 15.91 -24.03 -33.73
N ILE A 58 14.73 -23.79 -34.30
CA ILE A 58 14.06 -24.70 -35.25
C ILE A 58 13.80 -23.98 -36.59
N PRO A 59 14.35 -24.46 -37.70
CA PRO A 59 13.99 -23.95 -39.04
C PRO A 59 12.61 -24.41 -39.44
N ILE A 60 11.70 -23.50 -39.74
CA ILE A 60 10.33 -23.86 -40.14
C ILE A 60 9.90 -23.12 -41.42
N ALA A 61 9.04 -23.77 -42.19
CA ALA A 61 8.19 -23.09 -43.16
C ALA A 61 6.72 -23.29 -42.72
N ALA A 62 6.23 -22.41 -41.85
CA ALA A 62 4.94 -22.58 -41.19
C ALA A 62 3.79 -22.72 -42.16
N LYS A 63 3.83 -22.07 -43.34
CA LYS A 63 2.81 -22.16 -44.40
C LYS A 63 2.80 -23.52 -45.06
N LEU A 64 3.97 -24.18 -45.21
CA LEU A 64 4.14 -25.46 -45.86
C LEU A 64 4.10 -26.63 -44.86
N GLY A 65 4.28 -26.34 -43.56
CA GLY A 65 4.27 -27.34 -42.49
C GLY A 65 5.64 -27.96 -42.21
N ASP A 66 6.72 -27.50 -42.86
CA ASP A 66 8.08 -28.02 -42.65
C ASP A 66 8.56 -27.79 -41.21
N ASN A 67 8.96 -28.87 -40.51
CA ASN A 67 9.40 -28.95 -39.16
C ASN A 67 8.43 -28.38 -38.09
N VAL A 68 7.15 -28.25 -38.44
CA VAL A 68 6.12 -27.85 -37.47
C VAL A 68 5.61 -29.08 -36.70
N VAL A 69 5.00 -30.05 -37.41
CA VAL A 69 4.51 -31.31 -36.86
C VAL A 69 5.39 -32.47 -37.32
N HIS A 70 5.76 -32.50 -38.59
CA HIS A 70 6.59 -33.53 -39.19
C HIS A 70 7.92 -32.97 -39.64
N ARG A 71 8.95 -33.82 -39.59
CA ARG A 71 10.30 -33.46 -40.07
C ARG A 71 10.26 -33.19 -41.57
N SER A 72 10.87 -32.09 -41.97
CA SER A 72 10.93 -31.71 -43.36
C SER A 72 11.98 -32.50 -44.13
N THR A 73 11.61 -32.96 -45.32
CA THR A 73 12.57 -33.54 -46.28
C THR A 73 13.40 -32.46 -46.98
N ASN A 74 12.99 -31.19 -46.91
CA ASN A 74 13.66 -30.08 -47.52
C ASN A 74 14.85 -29.53 -46.66
N THR A 75 14.92 -29.95 -45.38
CA THR A 75 15.99 -29.59 -44.42
C THR A 75 16.71 -30.84 -43.91
N PRO A 76 17.33 -31.68 -44.78
CA PRO A 76 17.98 -32.93 -44.36
C PRO A 76 19.16 -32.73 -43.42
N TRP A 77 19.72 -31.52 -43.39
CA TRP A 77 20.79 -31.11 -42.52
C TRP A 77 20.33 -30.78 -41.08
N TYR A 78 19.04 -30.58 -40.87
CA TYR A 78 18.50 -30.32 -39.54
C TYR A 78 18.12 -31.66 -38.84
N THR A 79 18.83 -31.91 -37.72
CA THR A 79 18.64 -33.15 -36.94
C THR A 79 17.89 -32.93 -35.63
N GLY A 80 17.56 -31.69 -35.30
CA GLY A 80 16.83 -31.32 -34.09
C GLY A 80 15.34 -31.73 -34.09
N PRO A 81 14.61 -31.47 -33.02
CA PRO A 81 13.17 -31.79 -32.92
C PRO A 81 12.32 -30.90 -33.85
N THR A 82 11.15 -31.36 -34.23
CA THR A 82 10.08 -30.49 -34.77
C THR A 82 9.56 -29.58 -33.64
N LEU A 83 8.81 -28.54 -34.01
CA LEU A 83 8.19 -27.68 -33.02
C LEU A 83 7.26 -28.43 -32.05
N LEU A 84 6.44 -29.37 -32.60
CA LEU A 84 5.54 -30.17 -31.78
C LEU A 84 6.32 -31.14 -30.89
N GLU A 85 7.32 -31.88 -31.42
CA GLU A 85 8.15 -32.78 -30.61
C GLU A 85 8.83 -32.02 -29.43
N TYR A 86 9.30 -30.79 -29.68
CA TYR A 86 9.90 -29.95 -28.62
C TYR A 86 8.87 -29.57 -27.55
N LEU A 87 7.67 -29.12 -27.96
CA LEU A 87 6.62 -28.69 -27.01
C LEU A 87 6.06 -29.86 -26.18
N GLU A 88 6.04 -31.09 -26.74
CA GLU A 88 5.60 -32.29 -26.03
C GLU A 88 6.68 -32.84 -25.07
N ALA A 89 7.97 -32.62 -25.39
CA ALA A 89 9.09 -33.12 -24.62
C ALA A 89 9.53 -32.18 -23.50
N ILE A 90 9.10 -30.91 -23.51
CA ILE A 90 9.55 -29.93 -22.52
C ILE A 90 8.98 -30.25 -21.13
N GLU A 91 9.86 -30.44 -20.16
CA GLU A 91 9.46 -30.60 -18.77
C GLU A 91 9.19 -29.24 -18.14
N LEU A 92 7.92 -28.98 -17.87
CA LEU A 92 7.53 -27.79 -17.11
C LEU A 92 7.86 -28.06 -15.64
N SER A 93 8.96 -27.48 -15.17
CA SER A 93 9.25 -27.46 -13.74
C SER A 93 8.08 -26.85 -12.97
N ALA A 94 7.69 -27.49 -11.86
CA ALA A 94 6.69 -26.91 -10.97
C ALA A 94 7.06 -25.46 -10.65
N PRO A 95 6.11 -24.53 -10.67
CA PRO A 95 6.41 -23.09 -10.56
C PRO A 95 7.01 -22.68 -9.21
N HIS A 96 7.00 -23.53 -8.21
CA HIS A 96 7.49 -23.19 -6.87
C HIS A 96 8.28 -24.36 -6.24
N PRO A 97 9.47 -24.09 -5.65
CA PRO A 97 10.08 -25.04 -4.72
C PRO A 97 9.17 -25.19 -3.49
N GLU A 98 8.87 -26.44 -3.12
CA GLU A 98 8.16 -26.77 -1.88
C GLU A 98 9.10 -26.63 -0.66
N PRO A 99 8.57 -26.18 0.51
CA PRO A 99 7.23 -25.69 0.78
C PRO A 99 7.13 -24.17 0.59
N ALA A 100 6.26 -23.74 -0.30
CA ALA A 100 5.96 -22.32 -0.43
C ALA A 100 5.15 -21.85 0.79
N ASN A 101 5.53 -20.71 1.35
CA ASN A 101 4.83 -20.11 2.49
C ASN A 101 3.43 -19.62 2.07
N LEU A 102 2.46 -19.78 2.97
CA LEU A 102 1.08 -19.38 2.74
C LEU A 102 0.97 -17.91 2.29
N ARG A 103 0.34 -17.69 1.14
CA ARG A 103 -0.03 -16.37 0.63
C ARG A 103 -1.44 -16.42 0.07
N LEU A 104 -2.38 -15.78 0.76
CA LEU A 104 -3.77 -15.66 0.34
C LEU A 104 -4.20 -14.18 0.33
N PRO A 105 -4.00 -13.47 -0.79
CA PRO A 105 -4.49 -12.11 -0.95
C PRO A 105 -6.02 -12.07 -0.93
N VAL A 106 -6.61 -11.22 -0.08
CA VAL A 106 -8.05 -11.04 0.04
C VAL A 106 -8.56 -10.24 -1.15
N GLN A 107 -9.45 -10.84 -1.94
CA GLN A 107 -10.08 -10.24 -3.10
C GLN A 107 -11.47 -9.71 -2.79
N TRP A 108 -12.19 -10.40 -1.91
CA TRP A 108 -13.56 -10.07 -1.55
C TRP A 108 -13.85 -10.47 -0.11
N VAL A 109 -14.65 -9.63 0.57
CA VAL A 109 -15.19 -9.93 1.89
C VAL A 109 -16.70 -9.87 1.80
N SER A 110 -17.38 -10.93 2.22
CA SER A 110 -18.84 -11.03 2.20
C SER A 110 -19.36 -11.42 3.57
N ARG A 111 -20.56 -10.99 3.86
CA ARG A 111 -21.37 -11.45 5.00
C ARG A 111 -22.77 -11.73 4.43
N PRO A 112 -23.11 -13.00 4.17
CA PRO A 112 -24.36 -13.34 3.48
C PRO A 112 -25.61 -12.89 4.25
N THR A 113 -25.58 -12.96 5.59
CA THR A 113 -26.60 -12.40 6.50
C THR A 113 -25.94 -11.80 7.72
N SER A 114 -26.68 -10.96 8.49
CA SER A 114 -26.16 -10.36 9.74
C SER A 114 -25.82 -11.38 10.83
N GLU A 115 -26.38 -12.59 10.75
CA GLU A 115 -26.18 -13.68 11.71
C GLU A 115 -25.02 -14.62 11.31
N GLN A 116 -24.56 -14.56 10.05
CA GLN A 116 -23.47 -15.39 9.55
C GLN A 116 -22.12 -14.71 9.73
N ARG A 117 -21.06 -15.54 9.85
CA ARG A 117 -19.69 -15.06 9.91
C ARG A 117 -19.26 -14.43 8.59
N ARG A 118 -18.27 -13.55 8.65
CA ARG A 118 -17.63 -13.01 7.45
C ARG A 118 -16.91 -14.12 6.71
N ARG A 119 -17.01 -14.07 5.37
CA ARG A 119 -16.25 -14.91 4.45
C ARG A 119 -15.22 -14.07 3.73
N TYR A 120 -14.00 -14.55 3.74
CA TYR A 120 -12.86 -13.92 3.09
C TYR A 120 -12.49 -14.77 1.87
N THR A 121 -12.65 -14.20 0.68
CA THR A 121 -12.43 -14.91 -0.59
C THR A 121 -11.19 -14.37 -1.27
N GLY A 122 -10.34 -15.27 -1.77
CA GLY A 122 -9.13 -14.93 -2.48
C GLY A 122 -8.58 -16.10 -3.29
N ARG A 123 -7.53 -15.86 -4.06
CA ARG A 123 -6.76 -16.91 -4.71
C ARG A 123 -5.54 -17.22 -3.84
N LEU A 124 -5.46 -18.44 -3.35
CA LEU A 124 -4.28 -18.96 -2.71
C LEU A 124 -3.15 -18.98 -3.74
N SER A 125 -2.17 -18.10 -3.59
CA SER A 125 -1.08 -17.92 -4.56
C SER A 125 0.14 -18.76 -4.22
N ALA A 126 0.30 -19.13 -2.93
CA ALA A 126 1.38 -20.00 -2.48
C ALA A 126 0.96 -20.77 -1.21
N GLY A 127 1.58 -21.91 -0.97
CA GLY A 127 1.44 -22.71 0.22
C GLY A 127 0.17 -23.57 0.28
N THR A 128 -0.09 -24.06 1.48
CA THR A 128 -1.24 -24.89 1.81
C THR A 128 -2.00 -24.25 2.97
N LEU A 129 -3.33 -24.33 2.95
CA LEU A 129 -4.21 -23.84 3.99
C LEU A 129 -5.20 -24.93 4.39
N SER A 130 -5.34 -25.17 5.70
CA SER A 130 -6.25 -26.18 6.25
C SER A 130 -7.17 -25.58 7.31
N VAL A 131 -8.33 -26.19 7.48
CA VAL A 131 -9.20 -25.92 8.62
C VAL A 131 -8.44 -26.27 9.92
N GLY A 132 -8.42 -25.32 10.86
CA GLY A 132 -7.65 -25.42 12.10
C GLY A 132 -6.31 -24.68 12.06
N ASP A 133 -5.85 -24.22 10.90
CA ASP A 133 -4.62 -23.44 10.81
C ASP A 133 -4.80 -22.05 11.44
N GLU A 134 -3.78 -21.60 12.16
CA GLU A 134 -3.68 -20.21 12.61
C GLU A 134 -3.09 -19.33 11.51
N VAL A 135 -3.79 -18.26 11.17
CA VAL A 135 -3.39 -17.30 10.14
C VAL A 135 -3.21 -15.90 10.73
N VAL A 136 -2.33 -15.13 10.09
CA VAL A 136 -2.10 -13.71 10.39
C VAL A 136 -2.59 -12.88 9.20
N SER A 137 -3.42 -11.87 9.47
CA SER A 137 -3.81 -10.87 8.48
C SER A 137 -2.80 -9.75 8.43
N LEU A 138 -2.17 -9.52 7.30
CA LEU A 138 -1.22 -8.43 7.07
C LEU A 138 -1.87 -7.31 6.23
N PRO A 139 -1.53 -6.04 6.49
CA PRO A 139 -0.47 -5.56 7.38
C PRO A 139 -0.87 -5.38 8.86
N ALA A 140 -2.12 -5.63 9.25
CA ALA A 140 -2.61 -5.38 10.61
C ALA A 140 -1.94 -6.27 11.69
N GLY A 141 -1.46 -7.47 11.33
CA GLY A 141 -0.86 -8.41 12.26
C GLY A 141 -1.86 -9.18 13.13
N THR A 142 -3.16 -9.10 12.82
CA THR A 142 -4.20 -9.76 13.60
C THR A 142 -4.24 -11.25 13.32
N ARG A 143 -4.28 -12.08 14.37
CA ARG A 143 -4.30 -13.53 14.29
C ARG A 143 -5.73 -14.07 14.45
N SER A 144 -6.03 -15.17 13.76
CA SER A 144 -7.26 -15.95 13.96
C SER A 144 -7.07 -17.35 13.40
N THR A 145 -8.02 -18.26 13.71
CA THR A 145 -8.00 -19.66 13.27
C THR A 145 -9.02 -19.88 12.15
N VAL A 146 -8.65 -20.62 11.12
CA VAL A 146 -9.55 -21.01 10.03
C VAL A 146 -10.56 -22.04 10.52
N THR A 147 -11.86 -21.72 10.42
CA THR A 147 -12.96 -22.60 10.87
C THR A 147 -13.68 -23.31 9.74
N ALA A 148 -13.66 -22.71 8.53
CA ALA A 148 -14.21 -23.32 7.33
C ALA A 148 -13.41 -22.89 6.10
N LEU A 149 -13.38 -23.78 5.10
CA LEU A 149 -12.66 -23.56 3.83
C LEU A 149 -13.52 -24.13 2.71
N ASP A 150 -13.97 -23.26 1.81
CA ASP A 150 -14.83 -23.62 0.70
C ASP A 150 -14.15 -23.31 -0.62
N THR A 151 -14.44 -24.12 -1.63
CA THR A 151 -14.15 -23.83 -3.04
C THR A 151 -15.46 -23.66 -3.81
N LEU A 152 -15.37 -23.32 -5.09
CA LEU A 152 -16.58 -23.13 -5.90
C LEU A 152 -17.46 -24.41 -5.94
N ASP A 153 -16.84 -25.58 -5.86
CA ASP A 153 -17.49 -26.86 -6.10
C ASP A 153 -17.75 -27.68 -4.82
N ASP A 154 -16.92 -27.51 -3.76
CA ASP A 154 -17.00 -28.33 -2.54
C ASP A 154 -16.45 -27.63 -1.29
N ASP A 155 -16.97 -28.00 -0.13
CA ASP A 155 -16.35 -27.74 1.17
C ASP A 155 -15.10 -28.60 1.30
N ARG A 156 -13.98 -27.99 1.68
CA ARG A 156 -12.70 -28.66 1.82
C ARG A 156 -12.11 -28.50 3.20
N THR A 157 -11.36 -29.50 3.62
CA THR A 157 -10.56 -29.39 4.86
C THR A 157 -9.17 -28.81 4.58
N THR A 158 -8.70 -28.91 3.33
CA THR A 158 -7.36 -28.43 2.91
C THR A 158 -7.38 -27.95 1.48
N ALA A 159 -6.69 -26.85 1.23
CA ALA A 159 -6.48 -26.26 -0.10
C ALA A 159 -4.98 -26.08 -0.35
N VAL A 160 -4.54 -26.35 -1.57
CA VAL A 160 -3.16 -26.20 -2.02
C VAL A 160 -3.12 -25.21 -3.18
N ALA A 161 -2.15 -24.30 -3.18
CA ALA A 161 -1.97 -23.34 -4.26
C ALA A 161 -1.60 -24.02 -5.60
N PRO A 162 -2.04 -23.46 -6.75
CA PRO A 162 -2.92 -22.29 -6.88
C PRO A 162 -4.42 -22.69 -6.86
N LEU A 163 -5.19 -22.10 -5.97
CA LEU A 163 -6.63 -22.40 -5.84
C LEU A 163 -7.42 -21.16 -5.37
N SER A 164 -8.60 -20.92 -5.92
CA SER A 164 -9.52 -19.91 -5.40
C SER A 164 -10.33 -20.49 -4.24
N VAL A 165 -10.29 -19.83 -3.09
CA VAL A 165 -10.90 -20.29 -1.85
C VAL A 165 -11.70 -19.19 -1.18
N SER A 166 -12.69 -19.61 -0.39
CA SER A 166 -13.39 -18.77 0.58
C SER A 166 -13.24 -19.39 1.96
N LEU A 167 -12.85 -18.60 2.95
CA LEU A 167 -12.62 -19.08 4.31
C LEU A 167 -13.45 -18.32 5.33
N GLU A 168 -13.78 -18.97 6.45
CA GLU A 168 -14.30 -18.37 7.65
C GLU A 168 -13.27 -18.45 8.78
N LEU A 169 -13.28 -17.46 9.66
CA LEU A 169 -12.38 -17.37 10.81
C LEU A 169 -13.15 -17.53 12.13
N ALA A 170 -12.44 -17.95 13.15
CA ALA A 170 -12.97 -18.07 14.50
C ALA A 170 -13.42 -16.73 15.06
N ASP A 171 -12.65 -15.67 14.75
CA ASP A 171 -12.89 -14.32 15.24
C ASP A 171 -13.38 -13.41 14.08
N ASP A 172 -14.21 -12.42 14.42
CA ASP A 172 -14.66 -11.38 13.49
C ASP A 172 -13.60 -10.26 13.47
N ILE A 173 -12.52 -10.48 12.73
CA ILE A 173 -11.41 -9.54 12.61
C ILE A 173 -11.62 -8.55 11.45
N ASP A 174 -11.01 -7.36 11.57
CA ASP A 174 -11.11 -6.33 10.52
C ASP A 174 -10.09 -6.59 9.42
N VAL A 175 -10.56 -7.28 8.38
CA VAL A 175 -9.79 -7.61 7.18
C VAL A 175 -10.54 -7.14 5.96
N GLY A 176 -9.85 -6.48 5.07
CA GLY A 176 -10.41 -5.89 3.86
C GLY A 176 -9.78 -6.42 2.57
N ARG A 177 -10.35 -6.00 1.44
CA ARG A 177 -9.72 -6.23 0.13
C ARG A 177 -8.33 -5.57 0.09
N GLY A 178 -7.32 -6.36 -0.28
CA GLY A 178 -5.93 -5.91 -0.36
C GLY A 178 -5.07 -6.33 0.84
N ASP A 179 -5.68 -6.88 1.90
CA ASP A 179 -4.94 -7.55 2.95
C ASP A 179 -4.54 -8.97 2.50
N VAL A 180 -3.58 -9.57 3.20
CA VAL A 180 -3.04 -10.88 2.85
C VAL A 180 -3.02 -11.77 4.09
N PHE A 181 -3.59 -12.97 4.00
CA PHE A 181 -3.39 -13.98 5.01
C PHE A 181 -2.09 -14.75 4.77
N VAL A 182 -1.33 -14.91 5.85
CA VAL A 182 -0.09 -15.69 5.92
C VAL A 182 -0.17 -16.70 7.06
N SER A 183 0.69 -17.71 7.06
CA SER A 183 0.77 -18.67 8.18
C SER A 183 1.29 -17.99 9.45
N ALA A 184 0.71 -18.32 10.60
CA ALA A 184 1.21 -17.89 11.91
C ALA A 184 2.35 -18.77 12.44
N ALA A 185 2.62 -19.92 11.82
CA ALA A 185 3.56 -20.93 12.32
C ALA A 185 5.03 -20.59 12.06
N ASP A 186 5.32 -19.63 11.16
CA ASP A 186 6.70 -19.37 10.74
C ASP A 186 6.96 -17.87 10.53
N ASP A 187 7.50 -17.22 11.56
CA ASP A 187 7.88 -15.81 11.51
C ASP A 187 9.05 -15.53 10.54
N ALA A 188 9.88 -16.52 10.23
CA ALA A 188 11.03 -16.36 9.34
C ALA A 188 10.65 -16.27 7.86
N SER A 189 9.43 -16.62 7.52
CA SER A 189 8.92 -16.67 6.14
C SER A 189 7.85 -15.63 5.83
N LEU A 190 7.69 -14.65 6.71
CA LEU A 190 6.73 -13.56 6.49
C LEU A 190 7.15 -12.67 5.31
N PRO A 191 6.20 -12.20 4.49
CA PRO A 191 6.49 -11.20 3.48
C PRO A 191 6.89 -9.88 4.12
N VAL A 192 7.63 -9.07 3.39
CA VAL A 192 8.07 -7.77 3.89
C VAL A 192 6.90 -6.78 3.88
N LEU A 193 6.68 -6.11 4.99
CA LEU A 193 5.77 -4.98 5.11
C LEU A 193 6.45 -3.72 4.56
N ALA A 194 6.49 -3.59 3.23
CA ALA A 194 7.33 -2.62 2.55
C ALA A 194 6.67 -1.26 2.37
N ARG A 195 7.47 -0.22 2.49
CA ARG A 195 7.18 1.13 1.98
C ARG A 195 8.21 1.60 0.95
N GLU A 196 9.28 0.86 0.78
CA GLU A 196 10.30 1.10 -0.22
C GLU A 196 10.54 -0.19 -0.99
N ILE A 197 10.53 -0.09 -2.31
CA ILE A 197 10.58 -1.22 -3.23
C ILE A 197 11.62 -0.92 -4.29
N ASP A 198 12.64 -1.77 -4.40
CA ASP A 198 13.51 -1.80 -5.56
C ASP A 198 12.91 -2.76 -6.59
N ALA A 199 12.71 -2.26 -7.79
CA ALA A 199 11.98 -2.97 -8.83
C ALA A 199 12.63 -2.78 -10.19
N THR A 200 12.44 -3.79 -11.05
CA THR A 200 12.65 -3.63 -12.49
C THR A 200 11.31 -3.25 -13.12
N VAL A 201 11.27 -2.10 -13.80
CA VAL A 201 10.07 -1.54 -14.43
C VAL A 201 10.22 -1.51 -15.93
N CYS A 202 9.17 -1.91 -16.66
CA CYS A 202 9.00 -1.68 -18.08
C CYS A 202 8.01 -0.51 -18.26
N TRP A 203 8.43 0.55 -18.97
CA TRP A 203 7.63 1.76 -19.13
C TRP A 203 6.87 1.74 -20.47
N PHE A 204 5.57 2.18 -20.49
CA PHE A 204 4.66 2.02 -21.63
C PHE A 204 4.14 3.34 -22.21
N GLN A 205 4.49 4.49 -21.60
CA GLN A 205 3.99 5.81 -22.02
C GLN A 205 5.01 6.58 -22.85
N ASP A 206 4.50 7.45 -23.74
CA ASP A 206 5.34 8.39 -24.51
C ASP A 206 6.01 9.44 -23.61
N SER A 207 5.32 9.90 -22.56
CA SER A 207 5.92 10.74 -21.52
C SER A 207 6.88 9.90 -20.68
N PRO A 208 8.15 10.29 -20.56
CA PRO A 208 9.13 9.50 -19.85
C PRO A 208 8.91 9.51 -18.34
N LEU A 209 9.26 8.40 -17.67
CA LEU A 209 9.28 8.28 -16.22
C LEU A 209 10.51 8.95 -15.63
N ARG A 210 10.34 9.77 -14.60
CA ARG A 210 11.43 10.49 -13.92
C ARG A 210 11.37 10.34 -12.41
N ALA A 211 12.48 10.60 -11.75
CA ALA A 211 12.50 10.73 -10.30
C ALA A 211 11.57 11.87 -9.84
N GLY A 212 10.78 11.63 -8.80
CA GLY A 212 9.76 12.53 -8.30
C GLY A 212 8.35 12.29 -8.85
N ASP A 213 8.19 11.50 -9.91
CA ASP A 213 6.87 11.19 -10.48
C ASP A 213 6.00 10.43 -9.48
N ARG A 214 4.71 10.76 -9.46
CA ARG A 214 3.69 10.15 -8.60
C ARG A 214 2.72 9.33 -9.43
N LEU A 215 2.50 8.11 -9.02
CA LEU A 215 1.70 7.12 -9.73
C LEU A 215 0.89 6.30 -8.72
N ALA A 216 -0.19 5.68 -9.17
CA ALA A 216 -0.80 4.61 -8.39
C ALA A 216 -0.07 3.29 -8.69
N LEU A 217 0.38 2.60 -7.65
CA LEU A 217 0.94 1.26 -7.72
C LEU A 217 -0.14 0.28 -7.32
N LYS A 218 -0.46 -0.66 -8.20
CA LYS A 218 -1.41 -1.74 -7.94
C LYS A 218 -0.68 -3.08 -7.89
N GLN A 219 -0.64 -3.67 -6.70
CA GLN A 219 -0.11 -5.01 -6.44
C GLN A 219 -1.27 -5.93 -6.03
N GLY A 220 -1.52 -6.95 -6.82
CA GLY A 220 -2.68 -7.82 -6.60
C GLY A 220 -3.98 -7.02 -6.48
N THR A 221 -4.59 -7.05 -5.30
CA THR A 221 -5.85 -6.34 -5.00
C THR A 221 -5.67 -5.00 -4.27
N ARG A 222 -4.45 -4.67 -3.85
CA ARG A 222 -4.11 -3.43 -3.16
C ARG A 222 -3.63 -2.37 -4.14
N THR A 223 -4.14 -1.15 -3.99
CA THR A 223 -3.68 0.02 -4.74
C THR A 223 -3.21 1.08 -3.75
N VAL A 224 -1.99 1.59 -3.94
CA VAL A 224 -1.38 2.63 -3.12
C VAL A 224 -0.74 3.68 -4.02
N ARG A 225 -0.57 4.91 -3.53
CA ARG A 225 0.27 5.88 -4.21
C ARG A 225 1.74 5.53 -4.07
N ALA A 226 2.50 5.70 -5.13
CA ALA A 226 3.94 5.52 -5.15
C ALA A 226 4.61 6.75 -5.75
N THR A 227 5.78 7.09 -5.23
CA THR A 227 6.67 8.11 -5.79
C THR A 227 7.95 7.44 -6.24
N VAL A 228 8.39 7.73 -7.46
CA VAL A 228 9.68 7.30 -7.97
C VAL A 228 10.76 8.08 -7.22
N GLN A 229 11.56 7.38 -6.40
CA GLN A 229 12.65 8.00 -5.64
C GLN A 229 13.86 8.18 -6.53
N ASP A 230 14.30 7.08 -7.14
CA ASP A 230 15.52 7.04 -7.95
C ASP A 230 15.32 6.13 -9.17
N LEU A 231 16.07 6.44 -10.22
CA LEU A 231 16.29 5.61 -11.41
C LEU A 231 17.76 5.15 -11.38
N HIS A 232 18.00 3.85 -11.20
CA HIS A 232 19.35 3.32 -11.01
C HIS A 232 20.01 2.94 -12.33
N THR A 233 19.33 2.09 -13.10
CA THR A 233 19.84 1.59 -14.36
C THR A 233 18.78 1.60 -15.44
N LYS A 234 19.23 1.59 -16.69
CA LYS A 234 18.43 1.42 -17.89
C LYS A 234 19.07 0.40 -18.79
N LEU A 235 18.29 -0.53 -19.31
CA LEU A 235 18.76 -1.55 -20.22
C LEU A 235 18.97 -0.97 -21.62
N ASP A 236 20.17 -1.14 -22.19
CA ASP A 236 20.40 -0.90 -23.60
C ASP A 236 19.76 -2.03 -24.43
N PRO A 237 18.82 -1.72 -25.32
CA PRO A 237 18.11 -2.75 -26.08
C PRO A 237 18.97 -3.42 -27.17
N GLU A 238 20.14 -2.87 -27.50
CA GLU A 238 21.03 -3.43 -28.52
C GLU A 238 22.11 -4.35 -27.92
N THR A 239 22.70 -3.92 -26.80
CA THR A 239 23.77 -4.68 -26.13
C THR A 239 23.26 -5.56 -25.00
N LEU A 240 22.09 -5.28 -24.45
CA LEU A 240 21.52 -5.86 -23.23
C LEU A 240 22.32 -5.54 -21.96
N ASP A 241 23.21 -4.54 -22.03
CA ASP A 241 23.96 -4.04 -20.89
C ASP A 241 23.11 -3.06 -20.07
N GLU A 242 23.38 -2.95 -18.78
CA GLU A 242 22.76 -1.96 -17.92
C GLU A 242 23.57 -0.66 -17.94
N LEU A 243 22.90 0.44 -18.25
CA LEU A 243 23.45 1.79 -18.24
C LEU A 243 23.08 2.46 -16.92
N ASP A 244 24.08 2.92 -16.18
CA ASP A 244 23.91 3.54 -14.87
C ASP A 244 23.36 4.97 -14.96
N GLY A 245 22.55 5.36 -13.93
CA GLY A 245 22.13 6.72 -13.66
C GLY A 245 21.32 7.38 -14.78
N PRO A 246 20.31 6.72 -15.37
CA PRO A 246 19.48 7.36 -16.39
C PRO A 246 18.69 8.51 -15.78
N VAL A 247 18.53 9.59 -16.54
CA VAL A 247 17.69 10.73 -16.11
C VAL A 247 16.21 10.40 -16.23
N GLU A 248 15.86 9.48 -17.15
CA GLU A 248 14.48 9.10 -17.44
C GLU A 248 14.42 7.72 -18.11
N LEU A 249 13.25 7.07 -18.00
CA LEU A 249 12.89 5.92 -18.81
C LEU A 249 11.85 6.33 -19.85
N ALA A 250 12.21 6.24 -21.12
CA ALA A 250 11.34 6.54 -22.26
C ALA A 250 10.41 5.34 -22.56
N LEU A 251 9.47 5.54 -23.50
CA LEU A 251 8.58 4.51 -24.00
C LEU A 251 9.34 3.23 -24.33
N ASN A 252 8.89 2.13 -23.73
CA ASN A 252 9.45 0.81 -23.92
C ASN A 252 10.84 0.58 -23.28
N ASP A 253 11.34 1.46 -22.47
CA ASP A 253 12.55 1.21 -21.70
C ASP A 253 12.29 0.24 -20.54
N ILE A 254 13.32 -0.49 -20.18
CA ILE A 254 13.35 -1.34 -19.00
C ILE A 254 14.46 -0.78 -18.11
N GLY A 255 14.15 -0.51 -16.85
CA GLY A 255 15.12 0.02 -15.92
C GLY A 255 14.86 -0.40 -14.47
N SER A 256 15.88 -0.28 -13.64
CA SER A 256 15.75 -0.49 -12.22
C SER A 256 15.46 0.83 -11.51
N VAL A 257 14.49 0.80 -10.60
CA VAL A 257 13.97 1.99 -9.90
C VAL A 257 13.75 1.68 -8.43
N THR A 258 13.85 2.72 -7.58
CA THR A 258 13.32 2.67 -6.22
C THR A 258 11.99 3.42 -6.17
N LEU A 259 10.96 2.74 -5.69
CA LEU A 259 9.62 3.28 -5.47
C LEU A 259 9.35 3.42 -3.98
N ARG A 260 8.80 4.55 -3.57
CA ARG A 260 8.33 4.78 -2.20
C ARG A 260 6.81 4.86 -2.18
N THR A 261 6.18 3.98 -1.40
CA THR A 261 4.72 3.91 -1.29
C THR A 261 4.17 4.74 -0.13
N SER A 262 2.99 5.33 -0.30
CA SER A 262 2.31 6.14 0.72
C SER A 262 1.81 5.30 1.91
N SER A 263 1.50 4.03 1.68
CA SER A 263 1.10 3.07 2.70
C SER A 263 1.82 1.74 2.52
N VAL A 264 1.81 0.92 3.56
CA VAL A 264 2.47 -0.40 3.55
C VAL A 264 1.86 -1.30 2.47
N VAL A 265 2.73 -1.98 1.72
CA VAL A 265 2.38 -3.09 0.84
C VAL A 265 3.00 -4.38 1.37
N VAL A 266 2.30 -5.47 1.23
CA VAL A 266 2.77 -6.82 1.61
C VAL A 266 3.51 -7.39 0.41
N ALA A 267 4.83 -7.41 0.45
CA ALA A 267 5.67 -7.66 -0.72
C ALA A 267 6.60 -8.86 -0.51
N ASP A 268 6.70 -9.68 -1.53
CA ASP A 268 7.74 -10.69 -1.69
C ASP A 268 8.60 -10.32 -2.91
N PRO A 269 9.88 -10.71 -2.97
CA PRO A 269 10.64 -10.71 -4.21
C PRO A 269 9.94 -11.55 -5.28
N TYR A 270 9.91 -11.08 -6.53
CA TYR A 270 9.25 -11.80 -7.64
C TYR A 270 9.79 -13.22 -7.85
N ALA A 271 11.07 -13.42 -7.56
CA ALA A 271 11.71 -14.73 -7.64
C ALA A 271 11.13 -15.75 -6.64
N GLU A 272 10.60 -15.28 -5.50
CA GLU A 272 10.02 -16.11 -4.44
C GLU A 272 8.51 -16.30 -4.64
N ASN A 273 7.79 -15.20 -4.95
CA ASN A 273 6.36 -15.27 -5.24
C ASN A 273 6.00 -14.29 -6.35
N ARG A 274 5.54 -14.83 -7.50
CA ARG A 274 5.21 -14.02 -8.68
C ARG A 274 3.99 -13.13 -8.49
N ASP A 275 3.00 -13.58 -7.71
CA ASP A 275 1.73 -12.85 -7.53
C ASP A 275 1.91 -11.65 -6.60
N SER A 276 2.66 -11.80 -5.49
CA SER A 276 2.96 -10.72 -4.54
C SER A 276 4.21 -9.91 -4.94
N GLY A 277 5.03 -10.44 -5.86
CA GLY A 277 6.23 -9.77 -6.38
C GLY A 277 6.02 -8.98 -7.66
N ALA A 278 4.80 -8.88 -8.19
CA ALA A 278 4.49 -8.13 -9.40
C ALA A 278 3.50 -6.99 -9.14
N PHE A 279 3.64 -5.91 -9.89
CA PHE A 279 2.73 -4.76 -9.81
C PHE A 279 2.59 -4.05 -11.16
N ILE A 280 1.55 -3.22 -11.27
CA ILE A 280 1.40 -2.27 -12.36
C ILE A 280 1.44 -0.84 -11.82
N LEU A 281 1.91 0.08 -12.66
CA LEU A 281 1.88 1.51 -12.43
C LEU A 281 0.75 2.12 -13.27
N ILE A 282 -0.04 2.97 -12.62
CA ILE A 282 -1.23 3.57 -13.20
C ILE A 282 -1.12 5.08 -13.06
N ASP A 283 -1.37 5.81 -14.13
CA ASP A 283 -1.54 7.25 -14.09
C ASP A 283 -2.82 7.63 -13.36
N GLU A 284 -2.74 8.46 -12.32
CA GLU A 284 -3.90 8.81 -11.47
C GLU A 284 -4.93 9.72 -12.18
N VAL A 285 -4.55 10.34 -13.30
CA VAL A 285 -5.43 11.26 -14.05
C VAL A 285 -6.19 10.51 -15.14
N SER A 286 -5.47 9.75 -15.98
CA SER A 286 -6.07 9.01 -17.11
C SER A 286 -6.62 7.64 -16.68
N ASN A 287 -6.15 7.08 -15.57
CA ASN A 287 -6.35 5.68 -15.12
C ASN A 287 -5.76 4.64 -16.09
N ASP A 288 -4.86 5.05 -16.97
CA ASP A 288 -4.16 4.13 -17.86
C ASP A 288 -3.05 3.39 -17.14
N THR A 289 -2.81 2.12 -17.52
CA THR A 289 -1.61 1.40 -17.10
C THR A 289 -0.41 1.94 -17.87
N VAL A 290 0.49 2.59 -17.17
CA VAL A 290 1.65 3.29 -17.74
C VAL A 290 2.96 2.53 -17.59
N GLY A 291 2.98 1.48 -16.77
CA GLY A 291 4.13 0.61 -16.58
C GLY A 291 3.76 -0.66 -15.86
N ALA A 292 4.67 -1.64 -15.92
CA ALA A 292 4.61 -2.85 -15.12
C ALA A 292 5.97 -3.12 -14.51
N GLY A 293 6.00 -3.68 -13.30
CA GLY A 293 7.23 -3.96 -12.59
C GLY A 293 7.22 -5.26 -11.84
N ILE A 294 8.42 -5.75 -11.58
CA ILE A 294 8.68 -6.88 -10.69
C ILE A 294 9.55 -6.41 -9.53
N ILE A 295 9.20 -6.83 -8.33
CA ILE A 295 9.92 -6.51 -7.11
C ILE A 295 11.19 -7.36 -7.06
N VAL A 296 12.33 -6.68 -6.93
CA VAL A 296 13.64 -7.30 -6.73
C VAL A 296 13.94 -7.40 -5.25
N GLU A 297 13.72 -6.30 -4.52
CA GLU A 297 13.90 -6.22 -3.08
C GLU A 297 12.81 -5.32 -2.49
N ALA A 298 12.27 -5.71 -1.36
CA ALA A 298 11.31 -4.93 -0.61
C ALA A 298 11.88 -4.58 0.76
N ARG A 299 11.72 -3.33 1.19
CA ARG A 299 12.23 -2.87 2.47
C ARG A 299 11.11 -2.28 3.31
N GLU A 300 11.04 -2.72 4.55
CA GLU A 300 10.32 -1.93 5.53
C GLU A 300 10.97 -0.55 5.54
N LEU A 301 10.18 0.50 5.36
CA LEU A 301 10.60 1.71 6.02
C LEU A 301 10.57 1.37 7.51
N LYS A 302 11.70 0.94 8.05
CA LYS A 302 11.99 1.28 9.45
C LYS A 302 11.62 2.75 9.54
N PRO A 303 10.66 3.15 10.44
CA PRO A 303 10.22 4.54 10.56
C PRO A 303 11.49 5.36 10.52
N SER A 304 11.67 6.17 9.46
CA SER A 304 12.95 6.64 8.95
C SER A 304 13.97 6.56 10.07
N GLY A 305 14.56 5.39 10.16
CA GLY A 305 15.81 5.31 10.85
C GLY A 305 16.73 6.14 9.98
N HIS A 306 16.54 7.40 10.03
CA HIS A 306 17.67 8.29 10.23
C HIS A 306 18.42 7.54 11.29
N ASN A 307 19.52 6.92 10.90
CA ASN A 307 20.39 6.24 11.78
C ASN A 307 20.31 7.06 13.07
N ARG A 308 19.58 6.56 14.10
CA ARG A 308 19.36 7.37 15.32
C ARG A 308 20.70 7.69 15.97
N SER A 309 21.77 7.01 15.50
CA SER A 309 23.16 7.39 15.76
C SER A 309 23.54 8.76 15.16
N ASP A 310 22.90 9.19 14.05
CA ASP A 310 23.24 10.45 13.38
C ASP A 310 22.29 11.58 13.80
N ILE A 311 21.11 11.25 14.37
CA ILE A 311 20.21 12.23 15.00
C ILE A 311 20.53 12.28 16.47
N ARG A 312 21.33 13.26 16.86
CA ARG A 312 21.54 13.57 18.26
C ARG A 312 20.44 14.51 18.73
N TRP A 313 19.78 14.12 19.83
CA TRP A 313 18.91 15.07 20.54
C TRP A 313 19.80 16.23 21.05
N HIS A 314 19.55 17.41 20.53
CA HIS A 314 20.16 18.61 21.03
C HIS A 314 19.24 19.20 22.11
N PRO A 315 19.57 19.06 23.40
CA PRO A 315 18.79 19.71 24.44
C PRO A 315 18.90 21.22 24.25
N SER A 316 17.75 21.90 24.24
CA SER A 316 17.73 23.36 24.31
C SER A 316 18.33 23.80 25.62
N SER A 317 19.05 24.94 25.63
CA SER A 317 19.46 25.62 26.88
C SER A 317 18.26 26.18 27.66
N LEU A 318 17.07 26.19 27.01
CA LEU A 318 15.81 26.59 27.61
C LEU A 318 14.95 25.35 27.80
N ASP A 319 14.65 24.99 29.04
CA ASP A 319 13.68 23.96 29.37
C ASP A 319 12.24 24.50 29.28
N ARG A 320 11.28 23.60 29.39
CA ARG A 320 9.84 23.88 29.32
C ARG A 320 9.42 24.84 30.43
N ASP A 321 9.83 24.56 31.66
CA ASP A 321 9.39 25.31 32.82
C ASP A 321 9.89 26.74 32.74
N TYR A 322 11.11 26.96 32.28
CA TYR A 322 11.64 28.28 32.01
C TYR A 322 10.85 29.01 30.92
N ARG A 323 10.54 28.36 29.79
CA ARG A 323 9.69 28.94 28.72
C ARG A 323 8.34 29.36 29.27
N TRP A 324 7.64 28.44 29.94
CA TRP A 324 6.33 28.70 30.52
C TRP A 324 6.36 29.82 31.58
N SER A 325 7.40 29.88 32.42
CA SER A 325 7.55 30.98 33.38
C SER A 325 7.77 32.34 32.73
N LYS A 326 8.37 32.39 31.54
CA LYS A 326 8.64 33.65 30.82
C LYS A 326 7.44 34.09 29.98
N THR A 327 6.65 33.16 29.46
CA THR A 327 5.42 33.46 28.71
C THR A 327 4.21 33.64 29.63
N GLY A 328 4.30 33.25 30.90
CA GLY A 328 3.17 33.24 31.84
C GLY A 328 2.08 32.22 31.47
N GLN A 329 2.37 31.28 30.55
CA GLN A 329 1.38 30.35 30.03
C GLN A 329 1.91 28.93 30.00
N ARG A 330 1.05 27.98 30.37
CA ARG A 330 1.25 26.54 30.20
C ARG A 330 0.54 26.05 28.96
N GLY A 331 1.23 25.23 28.15
CA GLY A 331 0.64 24.63 26.99
C GLY A 331 -0.13 23.37 27.33
N ALA A 332 -1.13 23.07 26.50
CA ALA A 332 -1.97 21.88 26.59
C ALA A 332 -2.44 21.42 25.20
N THR A 333 -2.84 20.16 25.07
CA THR A 333 -3.54 19.65 23.89
C THR A 333 -5.02 19.49 24.22
N ILE A 334 -5.90 20.11 23.45
CA ILE A 334 -7.35 19.93 23.48
C ILE A 334 -7.75 19.17 22.21
N TRP A 335 -8.23 17.95 22.38
CA TRP A 335 -8.54 17.05 21.27
C TRP A 335 -10.04 16.89 21.11
N PHE A 336 -10.63 17.50 20.08
CA PHE A 336 -12.04 17.36 19.74
C PHE A 336 -12.22 16.16 18.80
N THR A 337 -13.02 15.18 19.21
CA THR A 337 -13.43 14.03 18.40
C THR A 337 -14.95 13.96 18.24
N GLY A 338 -15.43 13.33 17.15
CA GLY A 338 -16.86 13.18 16.88
C GLY A 338 -17.12 13.00 15.37
N LEU A 339 -18.37 12.75 15.00
CA LEU A 339 -18.80 12.50 13.63
C LEU A 339 -18.53 13.68 12.67
N PRO A 340 -18.43 13.48 11.35
CA PRO A 340 -18.50 14.56 10.38
C PRO A 340 -19.75 15.42 10.62
N ALA A 341 -19.66 16.74 10.44
CA ALA A 341 -20.75 17.70 10.71
C ALA A 341 -21.30 17.76 12.16
N SER A 342 -20.62 17.14 13.14
CA SER A 342 -21.03 17.22 14.56
C SER A 342 -20.80 18.59 15.22
N GLY A 343 -20.16 19.55 14.53
CA GLY A 343 -19.87 20.88 15.07
C GLY A 343 -18.51 21.04 15.73
N LYS A 344 -17.59 20.07 15.63
CA LYS A 344 -16.24 20.12 16.21
C LYS A 344 -15.45 21.37 15.83
N SER A 345 -15.32 21.63 14.53
CA SER A 345 -14.56 22.79 14.03
C SER A 345 -15.20 24.10 14.48
N THR A 346 -16.52 24.21 14.49
CA THR A 346 -17.24 25.38 14.95
C THR A 346 -16.97 25.66 16.44
N LEU A 347 -17.06 24.62 17.27
CA LEU A 347 -16.77 24.73 18.70
C LEU A 347 -15.30 25.04 18.95
N ALA A 348 -14.40 24.37 18.26
CA ALA A 348 -12.95 24.58 18.42
C ALA A 348 -12.52 26.01 18.01
N VAL A 349 -13.07 26.57 16.92
CA VAL A 349 -12.85 27.97 16.53
C VAL A 349 -13.35 28.94 17.62
N ALA A 350 -14.53 28.67 18.19
CA ALA A 350 -15.09 29.54 19.23
C ALA A 350 -14.27 29.47 20.54
N VAL A 351 -13.79 28.29 20.92
CA VAL A 351 -12.87 28.09 22.06
C VAL A 351 -11.51 28.77 21.82
N GLU A 352 -10.94 28.60 20.61
CA GLU A 352 -9.69 29.30 20.24
C GLU A 352 -9.85 30.82 20.41
N ARG A 353 -10.93 31.38 19.87
CA ARG A 353 -11.24 32.82 20.01
C ARG A 353 -11.31 33.23 21.46
N ALA A 354 -12.07 32.53 22.30
CA ALA A 354 -12.22 32.85 23.70
C ALA A 354 -10.87 32.83 24.45
N LEU A 355 -10.02 31.84 24.17
CA LEU A 355 -8.66 31.76 24.76
C LEU A 355 -7.79 32.93 24.31
N VAL A 356 -7.80 33.27 23.03
CA VAL A 356 -7.00 34.41 22.51
C VAL A 356 -7.51 35.73 23.03
N GLU A 357 -8.81 35.95 23.15
CA GLU A 357 -9.41 37.16 23.77
C GLU A 357 -9.09 37.26 25.26
N ALA A 358 -8.88 36.11 25.94
CA ALA A 358 -8.39 36.05 27.31
C ALA A 358 -6.85 36.23 27.44
N GLY A 359 -6.16 36.53 26.32
CA GLY A 359 -4.71 36.74 26.29
C GLY A 359 -3.87 35.47 26.22
N GLN A 360 -4.49 34.31 25.98
CA GLN A 360 -3.78 33.04 25.86
C GLN A 360 -3.30 32.83 24.42
N VAL A 361 -2.14 32.20 24.24
CA VAL A 361 -1.66 31.77 22.95
C VAL A 361 -2.30 30.41 22.65
N ALA A 362 -3.27 30.38 21.75
CA ALA A 362 -3.97 29.17 21.28
C ALA A 362 -3.83 29.04 19.77
N TYR A 363 -3.88 27.79 19.27
CA TYR A 363 -3.80 27.52 17.84
C TYR A 363 -4.64 26.31 17.44
N LEU A 364 -5.53 26.53 16.46
CA LEU A 364 -6.42 25.48 15.94
C LEU A 364 -5.77 24.68 14.81
N LEU A 365 -5.75 23.38 14.99
CA LEU A 365 -5.36 22.37 14.01
C LEU A 365 -6.64 21.67 13.49
N ASP A 366 -7.22 22.22 12.44
CA ASP A 366 -8.39 21.63 11.79
C ASP A 366 -7.96 20.53 10.82
N GLY A 367 -8.66 19.37 10.84
CA GLY A 367 -8.31 18.21 10.06
C GLY A 367 -8.32 18.41 8.55
N ASP A 368 -9.19 19.30 8.03
CA ASP A 368 -9.23 19.63 6.59
C ASP A 368 -8.07 20.55 6.23
N ASN A 369 -7.78 21.56 7.04
CA ASN A 369 -6.68 22.49 6.79
C ASN A 369 -5.32 21.76 6.80
N LEU A 370 -5.11 20.82 7.72
CA LEU A 370 -3.88 20.02 7.78
C LEU A 370 -3.63 19.18 6.53
N ARG A 371 -4.68 18.81 5.79
CA ARG A 371 -4.59 18.07 4.53
C ARG A 371 -4.18 18.93 3.33
N HIS A 372 -4.11 20.25 3.49
CA HIS A 372 -3.54 21.17 2.49
C HIS A 372 -2.02 21.42 2.69
N GLY A 373 -1.40 20.77 3.68
CA GLY A 373 0.02 20.96 3.98
C GLY A 373 0.61 19.75 4.70
N LEU A 374 0.54 19.68 6.02
CA LEU A 374 1.19 18.64 6.85
C LEU A 374 0.85 17.20 6.42
N SER A 375 -0.33 16.99 5.86
CA SER A 375 -0.86 15.67 5.49
C SER A 375 -1.46 15.68 4.08
N ASP A 376 -0.91 16.45 3.15
CA ASP A 376 -1.35 16.53 1.75
C ASP A 376 -1.05 15.25 0.98
N ASP A 377 -0.09 14.46 1.47
CA ASP A 377 0.27 13.14 0.97
C ASP A 377 -0.67 12.02 1.41
N LEU A 378 -1.61 12.28 2.36
CA LEU A 378 -2.50 11.28 2.94
C LEU A 378 -3.91 11.33 2.34
N GLY A 379 -4.45 10.13 2.01
CA GLY A 379 -5.84 9.93 1.62
C GLY A 379 -6.80 9.76 2.81
N PHE A 380 -7.88 8.99 2.61
CA PHE A 380 -8.90 8.71 3.63
C PHE A 380 -9.00 7.22 4.00
N SER A 381 -8.01 6.40 3.60
CA SER A 381 -7.92 5.02 4.06
C SER A 381 -7.75 4.95 5.59
N ALA A 382 -8.01 3.80 6.20
CA ALA A 382 -7.80 3.61 7.63
C ALA A 382 -6.36 3.93 8.04
N GLY A 383 -5.36 3.43 7.29
CA GLY A 383 -3.95 3.72 7.52
C GLY A 383 -3.58 5.20 7.39
N ASP A 384 -4.13 5.90 6.38
CA ASP A 384 -3.90 7.33 6.22
C ASP A 384 -4.49 8.16 7.36
N ARG A 385 -5.66 7.73 7.88
CA ARG A 385 -6.28 8.37 9.06
C ARG A 385 -5.44 8.19 10.30
N THR A 386 -4.94 6.98 10.57
CA THR A 386 -4.04 6.69 11.69
C THR A 386 -2.75 7.51 11.59
N GLU A 387 -2.12 7.57 10.41
CA GLU A 387 -0.91 8.36 10.20
C GLU A 387 -1.16 9.87 10.36
N ASN A 388 -2.30 10.37 9.86
CA ASN A 388 -2.68 11.77 10.08
C ASN A 388 -2.81 12.09 11.58
N ILE A 389 -3.48 11.23 12.35
CA ILE A 389 -3.64 11.39 13.80
C ILE A 389 -2.28 11.33 14.49
N ARG A 390 -1.39 10.41 14.11
CA ARG A 390 -0.02 10.35 14.64
C ARG A 390 0.76 11.65 14.37
N ARG A 391 0.70 12.20 13.16
CA ARG A 391 1.36 13.48 12.81
C ARG A 391 0.82 14.62 13.64
N VAL A 392 -0.51 14.74 13.76
CA VAL A 392 -1.16 15.78 14.56
C VAL A 392 -0.84 15.61 16.03
N GLY A 393 -0.79 14.39 16.57
CA GLY A 393 -0.37 14.12 17.95
C GLY A 393 1.05 14.60 18.24
N HIS A 394 2.01 14.42 17.32
CA HIS A 394 3.35 14.98 17.45
C HIS A 394 3.35 16.52 17.39
N LEU A 395 2.54 17.11 16.49
CA LEU A 395 2.45 18.56 16.34
C LEU A 395 1.84 19.21 17.59
N THR A 396 0.71 18.66 18.10
CA THR A 396 0.10 19.16 19.34
C THR A 396 1.05 19.08 20.53
N ARG A 397 1.80 17.97 20.65
CA ARG A 397 2.83 17.82 21.68
C ARG A 397 3.91 18.90 21.60
N LEU A 398 4.41 19.23 20.40
CA LEU A 398 5.42 20.27 20.21
C LEU A 398 4.88 21.67 20.56
N LEU A 399 3.66 21.98 20.14
CA LEU A 399 3.00 23.25 20.46
C LEU A 399 2.75 23.38 21.97
N ALA A 400 2.25 22.33 22.61
CA ALA A 400 2.03 22.29 24.05
C ALA A 400 3.36 22.46 24.82
N ASP A 401 4.43 21.77 24.39
CA ASP A 401 5.78 21.97 25.00
C ASP A 401 6.27 23.43 24.89
N ALA A 402 5.93 24.08 23.78
CA ALA A 402 6.26 25.49 23.57
C ALA A 402 5.43 26.47 24.43
N GLY A 403 4.35 26.01 25.07
CA GLY A 403 3.46 26.85 25.90
C GLY A 403 2.17 27.26 25.17
N VAL A 404 1.85 26.66 23.99
CA VAL A 404 0.64 26.93 23.22
C VAL A 404 -0.48 26.00 23.63
N VAL A 405 -1.71 26.48 23.74
CA VAL A 405 -2.90 25.66 23.83
C VAL A 405 -3.24 25.20 22.41
N ALA A 406 -2.88 23.95 22.09
CA ALA A 406 -3.12 23.36 20.77
C ALA A 406 -4.50 22.70 20.73
N LEU A 407 -5.41 23.20 19.88
CA LEU A 407 -6.74 22.64 19.67
C LEU A 407 -6.73 21.77 18.40
N ALA A 408 -6.97 20.47 18.53
CA ALA A 408 -7.06 19.57 17.38
C ALA A 408 -8.52 19.18 17.13
N ALA A 409 -9.08 19.54 15.96
CA ALA A 409 -10.45 19.22 15.57
C ALA A 409 -10.45 18.15 14.46
N LEU A 410 -10.57 16.88 14.85
CA LEU A 410 -10.48 15.72 13.96
C LEU A 410 -11.64 14.76 14.19
N VAL A 411 -12.03 14.00 13.16
CA VAL A 411 -13.01 12.91 13.35
C VAL A 411 -12.44 11.86 14.29
N SER A 412 -11.17 11.46 14.08
CA SER A 412 -10.42 10.49 14.88
C SER A 412 -11.29 9.30 15.35
N PRO A 413 -11.77 8.46 14.40
CA PRO A 413 -12.88 7.54 14.67
C PRO A 413 -12.51 6.37 15.59
N LEU A 414 -11.26 5.92 15.56
CA LEU A 414 -10.81 4.77 16.33
C LEU A 414 -10.21 5.19 17.68
N ARG A 415 -10.51 4.44 18.75
CA ARG A 415 -9.91 4.68 20.07
C ARG A 415 -8.41 4.52 20.07
N SER A 416 -7.92 3.46 19.38
CA SER A 416 -6.49 3.19 19.24
C SER A 416 -5.72 4.40 18.68
N ASP A 417 -6.29 5.10 17.71
CA ASP A 417 -5.66 6.27 17.10
C ASP A 417 -5.59 7.45 18.06
N ARG A 418 -6.67 7.71 18.81
CA ARG A 418 -6.70 8.77 19.84
C ARG A 418 -5.74 8.47 20.97
N GLU A 419 -5.60 7.17 21.34
CA GLU A 419 -4.64 6.74 22.35
C GLU A 419 -3.18 6.97 21.91
N ILE A 420 -2.87 6.84 20.61
CA ILE A 420 -1.55 7.24 20.08
C ILE A 420 -1.26 8.72 20.39
N ALA A 421 -2.22 9.61 20.10
CA ALA A 421 -2.06 11.04 20.36
C ALA A 421 -1.95 11.35 21.86
N ARG A 422 -2.75 10.70 22.71
CA ARG A 422 -2.69 10.79 24.16
C ARG A 422 -1.34 10.34 24.69
N SER A 423 -0.89 9.14 24.33
CA SER A 423 0.37 8.56 24.78
C SER A 423 1.60 9.43 24.44
N LEU A 424 1.58 10.10 23.27
CA LEU A 424 2.65 11.04 22.90
C LEU A 424 2.74 12.25 23.84
N ASN A 425 1.60 12.75 24.31
CA ASN A 425 1.55 13.87 25.26
C ASN A 425 1.89 13.39 26.68
N ASP A 426 1.37 12.26 27.12
CA ASP A 426 1.61 11.66 28.44
C ASP A 426 3.11 11.32 28.62
N ALA A 427 3.74 10.72 27.62
CA ALA A 427 5.18 10.45 27.62
C ALA A 427 6.02 11.73 27.78
N ALA A 428 5.52 12.85 27.28
CA ALA A 428 6.12 14.17 27.45
C ALA A 428 5.67 14.88 28.75
N LYS A 429 4.79 14.27 29.55
CA LYS A 429 4.17 14.89 30.75
C LYS A 429 3.45 16.21 30.42
N LEU A 430 2.74 16.19 29.27
CA LEU A 430 1.95 17.33 28.82
C LEU A 430 0.47 17.01 28.98
N PRO A 431 -0.37 18.00 29.32
CA PRO A 431 -1.80 17.82 29.45
C PRO A 431 -2.44 17.47 28.13
N PHE A 432 -3.28 16.42 28.13
CA PHE A 432 -4.12 16.02 27.02
C PHE A 432 -5.58 15.94 27.48
N ILE A 433 -6.46 16.72 26.84
CA ILE A 433 -7.86 16.88 27.21
C ILE A 433 -8.70 16.41 26.01
N GLU A 434 -9.46 15.34 26.19
CA GLU A 434 -10.30 14.76 25.14
C GLU A 434 -11.75 15.25 25.28
N ILE A 435 -12.26 15.91 24.25
CA ILE A 435 -13.64 16.41 24.17
C ILE A 435 -14.40 15.62 23.12
N HIS A 436 -15.42 14.88 23.56
CA HIS A 436 -16.30 14.16 22.68
C HIS A 436 -17.49 15.03 22.27
N VAL A 437 -17.54 15.40 20.98
CA VAL A 437 -18.69 16.10 20.40
C VAL A 437 -19.70 15.06 19.93
N ALA A 438 -20.62 14.69 20.85
CA ALA A 438 -21.54 13.55 20.77
C ALA A 438 -22.87 13.88 20.04
N THR A 439 -22.84 14.80 19.08
CA THR A 439 -24.03 15.16 18.28
C THR A 439 -24.55 13.94 17.54
N PRO A 440 -25.86 13.61 17.65
CA PRO A 440 -26.45 12.45 17.00
C PRO A 440 -26.25 12.44 15.48
N VAL A 441 -26.08 11.23 14.90
CA VAL A 441 -25.83 11.08 13.46
C VAL A 441 -26.96 11.65 12.60
N GLN A 442 -28.22 11.59 13.07
CA GLN A 442 -29.38 12.18 12.39
C GLN A 442 -29.25 13.69 12.24
N GLU A 443 -28.75 14.36 13.27
CA GLU A 443 -28.52 15.79 13.25
C GLU A 443 -27.30 16.16 12.40
N CYS A 444 -26.24 15.36 12.45
CA CYS A 444 -25.07 15.50 11.56
C CYS A 444 -25.49 15.38 10.08
N ALA A 445 -26.31 14.39 9.77
CA ALA A 445 -26.85 14.19 8.42
C ALA A 445 -27.82 15.30 7.96
N ARG A 446 -28.59 15.88 8.90
CA ARG A 446 -29.46 17.03 8.62
C ARG A 446 -28.66 18.29 8.26
N ARG A 447 -27.54 18.52 8.94
CA ARG A 447 -26.66 19.68 8.71
C ARG A 447 -25.87 19.55 7.41
N ASP A 448 -25.23 18.44 7.20
CA ASP A 448 -24.42 18.03 6.04
C ASP A 448 -23.80 19.16 5.18
N PRO A 449 -23.00 20.07 5.77
CA PRO A 449 -22.52 21.28 5.07
C PRO A 449 -21.64 20.98 3.85
N LYS A 450 -21.10 19.78 3.75
CA LYS A 450 -20.22 19.32 2.66
C LYS A 450 -20.88 18.30 1.73
N GLY A 451 -22.17 17.98 1.94
CA GLY A 451 -22.89 16.97 1.16
C GLY A 451 -22.37 15.54 1.33
N LEU A 452 -21.59 15.24 2.38
CA LEU A 452 -20.98 13.92 2.58
C LEU A 452 -22.03 12.84 2.89
N TYR A 453 -23.03 13.16 3.71
CA TYR A 453 -24.11 12.23 4.05
C TYR A 453 -25.05 11.99 2.86
N ALA A 454 -25.33 13.03 2.07
CA ALA A 454 -26.11 12.89 0.85
C ALA A 454 -25.42 11.97 -0.16
N ARG A 455 -24.13 12.16 -0.38
CA ARG A 455 -23.29 11.34 -1.27
C ARG A 455 -23.11 9.90 -0.75
N ALA A 456 -23.01 9.69 0.56
CA ALA A 456 -22.99 8.36 1.14
C ALA A 456 -24.34 7.64 0.95
N LYS A 457 -25.44 8.35 1.12
CA LYS A 457 -26.80 7.80 0.92
C LYS A 457 -27.09 7.45 -0.54
N SER A 458 -26.54 8.21 -1.50
CA SER A 458 -26.64 7.91 -2.95
C SER A 458 -25.68 6.79 -3.40
N GLY A 459 -24.77 6.30 -2.52
CA GLY A 459 -23.77 5.30 -2.84
C GLY A 459 -22.54 5.84 -3.59
N GLU A 460 -22.47 7.16 -3.83
CA GLU A 460 -21.35 7.84 -4.48
C GLU A 460 -20.10 7.89 -3.58
N LEU A 461 -20.29 8.01 -2.25
CA LEU A 461 -19.22 8.03 -1.26
C LEU A 461 -19.31 6.79 -0.37
N LYS A 462 -18.19 6.08 -0.22
CA LYS A 462 -18.03 4.93 0.70
C LYS A 462 -17.01 5.27 1.78
N GLY A 463 -17.11 4.61 2.94
CA GLY A 463 -16.19 4.80 4.05
C GLY A 463 -16.46 6.07 4.88
N LEU A 464 -17.70 6.59 4.86
CA LEU A 464 -18.08 7.72 5.70
C LEU A 464 -18.29 7.26 7.15
N THR A 465 -17.49 7.82 8.05
CA THR A 465 -17.59 7.54 9.50
C THR A 465 -18.98 7.85 10.04
N GLY A 466 -19.57 6.86 10.70
CA GLY A 466 -20.91 6.95 11.27
C GLY A 466 -22.04 6.51 10.32
N ILE A 467 -21.74 6.11 9.09
CA ILE A 467 -22.69 5.51 8.15
C ILE A 467 -22.24 4.08 7.78
N ASP A 468 -21.15 3.93 7.01
CA ASP A 468 -20.58 2.67 6.54
C ASP A 468 -19.16 2.40 7.07
N ALA A 469 -18.59 3.36 7.81
CA ALA A 469 -17.37 3.18 8.60
C ALA A 469 -17.64 3.43 10.09
N PRO A 470 -17.01 2.67 10.99
CA PRO A 470 -17.26 2.76 12.42
C PRO A 470 -16.78 4.09 13.02
N TYR A 471 -17.44 4.54 14.07
CA TYR A 471 -16.96 5.53 15.02
C TYR A 471 -17.03 4.93 16.42
N GLU A 472 -15.90 4.85 17.09
CA GLU A 472 -15.78 4.35 18.47
C GLU A 472 -15.80 5.53 19.44
N PRO A 473 -16.90 5.79 20.17
CA PRO A 473 -16.93 6.85 21.17
C PRO A 473 -15.81 6.67 22.21
N PRO A 474 -15.21 7.77 22.72
CA PRO A 474 -14.29 7.69 23.84
C PRO A 474 -14.95 7.05 25.06
N GLU A 475 -14.20 6.20 25.79
CA GLU A 475 -14.70 5.59 27.03
C GLU A 475 -14.71 6.57 28.21
N ASN A 476 -13.67 7.37 28.33
CA ASN A 476 -13.47 8.30 29.42
C ASN A 476 -13.05 9.68 28.90
N PRO A 477 -13.89 10.38 28.11
CA PRO A 477 -13.57 11.72 27.67
C PRO A 477 -13.59 12.70 28.87
N ASP A 478 -12.77 13.73 28.81
CA ASP A 478 -12.75 14.77 29.84
C ASP A 478 -14.02 15.63 29.83
N LEU A 479 -14.66 15.74 28.64
CA LEU A 479 -15.94 16.43 28.47
C LEU A 479 -16.73 15.79 27.32
N VAL A 480 -18.05 15.68 27.51
CA VAL A 480 -18.99 15.31 26.45
C VAL A 480 -19.91 16.47 26.17
N VAL A 481 -20.03 16.89 24.91
CA VAL A 481 -20.92 17.96 24.48
C VAL A 481 -21.81 17.52 23.33
N ASP A 482 -23.08 17.96 23.35
CA ASP A 482 -24.01 17.83 22.21
C ASP A 482 -24.28 19.23 21.66
N THR A 483 -24.03 19.42 20.35
CA THR A 483 -24.23 20.71 19.70
C THR A 483 -25.63 20.87 19.10
N THR A 484 -26.56 19.92 19.34
CA THR A 484 -27.93 19.95 18.82
C THR A 484 -28.71 21.09 19.48
N GLY A 485 -29.00 22.15 18.70
CA GLY A 485 -29.73 23.32 19.22
C GLY A 485 -29.06 24.04 20.40
N ALA A 486 -27.79 23.73 20.67
CA ALA A 486 -27.07 24.30 21.79
C ALA A 486 -26.59 25.73 21.46
N ASP A 487 -26.56 26.58 22.48
CA ASP A 487 -25.88 27.85 22.46
C ASP A 487 -24.35 27.61 22.48
N ILE A 488 -23.66 28.10 21.44
CA ILE A 488 -22.22 27.91 21.30
C ILE A 488 -21.45 28.54 22.47
N ASP A 489 -21.87 29.71 22.95
CA ASP A 489 -21.19 30.42 24.03
C ASP A 489 -21.24 29.62 25.35
N ARG A 490 -22.35 28.93 25.58
CA ARG A 490 -22.48 28.01 26.72
C ARG A 490 -21.54 26.81 26.59
N LEU A 491 -21.39 26.24 25.40
CA LEU A 491 -20.46 25.11 25.18
C LEU A 491 -19.00 25.56 25.33
N VAL A 492 -18.67 26.73 24.84
CA VAL A 492 -17.35 27.36 25.04
C VAL A 492 -17.06 27.51 26.55
N GLN A 493 -18.02 28.05 27.32
CA GLN A 493 -17.84 28.24 28.76
C GLN A 493 -17.58 26.90 29.47
N GLN A 494 -18.26 25.80 29.10
CA GLN A 494 -18.00 24.48 29.65
C GLN A 494 -16.56 24.00 29.40
N VAL A 495 -16.02 24.29 28.20
CA VAL A 495 -14.61 23.95 27.90
C VAL A 495 -13.67 24.81 28.71
N ILE A 496 -13.90 26.13 28.82
CA ILE A 496 -13.07 27.03 29.60
C ILE A 496 -13.09 26.63 31.09
N ASP A 497 -14.26 26.38 31.68
CA ASP A 497 -14.40 25.92 33.05
C ASP A 497 -13.62 24.63 33.34
N LEU A 498 -13.60 23.70 32.36
CA LEU A 498 -12.78 22.48 32.44
C LEU A 498 -11.27 22.82 32.49
N LEU A 499 -10.82 23.73 31.63
CA LEU A 499 -9.43 24.16 31.57
C LEU A 499 -9.00 24.82 32.86
N ASP A 500 -9.83 25.70 33.44
CA ASP A 500 -9.58 26.40 34.71
C ASP A 500 -9.51 25.39 35.87
N THR A 501 -10.44 24.39 35.89
CA THR A 501 -10.45 23.34 36.91
C THR A 501 -9.17 22.51 36.90
N LYS A 502 -8.60 22.29 35.72
CA LYS A 502 -7.33 21.56 35.54
C LYS A 502 -6.10 22.45 35.73
N ARG A 503 -6.25 23.72 36.07
CA ARG A 503 -5.19 24.72 36.30
C ARG A 503 -4.22 24.93 35.13
N PHE A 504 -4.76 24.92 33.90
CA PHE A 504 -3.97 25.23 32.73
C PHE A 504 -3.99 26.70 32.34
N VAL A 505 -5.01 27.42 32.77
CA VAL A 505 -5.16 28.86 32.61
C VAL A 505 -4.94 29.48 33.99
N GLU A 506 -3.80 30.14 34.21
CA GLU A 506 -3.67 31.03 35.37
C GLU A 506 -4.23 32.40 34.94
N PRO A 507 -5.10 33.01 35.75
CA PRO A 507 -5.57 34.36 35.47
C PRO A 507 -4.35 35.28 35.42
N HIS A 508 -4.18 36.04 34.35
CA HIS A 508 -3.20 37.13 34.32
C HIS A 508 -3.53 38.11 35.45
N PRO A 509 -2.50 38.55 36.22
CA PRO A 509 -2.68 39.54 37.29
C PRO A 509 -3.14 40.89 36.74
#